data_e6d569995db0eadee92ae8bde8f8f270
#
_entry.id   e6d569995db0eadee92ae8bde8f8f270
#
_cell.length_a   1.000
_cell.length_b   1.000
_cell.length_c   1.000
_cell.angle_alpha   90.00
_cell.angle_beta   90.00
_cell.angle_gamma   90.00
#
_symmetry.space_group_name_H-M   'P 1'
#
loop_
_entity.id
_entity.type
_entity.pdbx_description
1 polymer ?
#
loop_
_entity_poly.entity_id
_entity_poly.type
_entity_poly.pdbx_seq_one_letter_code
_entity_poly.pdbx_strand_id
1 'polypeptide(L)'
;MSLPLIGALATMPSRAATLARMLEGAAAQVERLFVFLDGFDAVPAEVAANPKCHAVLLGRDAALHASSRFLAPGLFGRDAIVCHFDDDILYPPDYARRLAARLAAHGGRAIVGVHGGLFTPPHERYVRDRRTVRFVDALERESPVHVLGTGTIAFATAAFAPDPRTWRHRGMDDLYVAAHARRAGLPLVAVARPAGWLTRLDGDQPDSIWRATKRDDRVQSELMRYVLSLHAGP
;
A
#
# COMPACT_ATOMS: atom_id res chain seq x y z
N MET A 1 -6.28 12.57 -22.38
CA MET A 1 -5.80 13.23 -21.16
C MET A 1 -5.27 12.16 -20.22
N SER A 2 -4.12 12.38 -19.58
CA SER A 2 -3.62 11.45 -18.56
C SER A 2 -4.50 11.50 -17.30
N LEU A 3 -4.71 10.35 -16.65
CA LEU A 3 -5.43 10.32 -15.37
C LEU A 3 -4.70 11.14 -14.31
N PRO A 4 -5.40 11.83 -13.41
CA PRO A 4 -4.79 12.49 -12.27
C PRO A 4 -4.10 11.47 -11.36
N LEU A 5 -3.01 11.89 -10.72
CA LEU A 5 -2.24 11.09 -9.79
C LEU A 5 -2.55 11.55 -8.38
N ILE A 6 -3.17 10.70 -7.58
CA ILE A 6 -3.49 10.98 -6.19
C ILE A 6 -2.71 10.07 -5.24
N GLY A 7 -2.45 10.56 -4.04
CA GLY A 7 -1.80 9.81 -2.96
C GLY A 7 -2.78 9.40 -1.87
N ALA A 8 -2.50 8.29 -1.22
CA ALA A 8 -3.21 7.87 -0.02
C ALA A 8 -2.23 7.33 1.04
N LEU A 9 -2.39 7.79 2.25
CA LEU A 9 -1.57 7.50 3.42
C LEU A 9 -2.48 7.31 4.63
N ALA A 10 -2.24 6.29 5.44
CA ALA A 10 -2.86 6.14 6.75
C ALA A 10 -1.76 6.20 7.82
N THR A 11 -2.03 6.90 8.92
CA THR A 11 -1.07 7.12 9.99
C THR A 11 -1.74 7.19 11.36
N MET A 12 -0.97 7.05 12.42
CA MET A 12 -1.41 7.07 13.81
C MET A 12 -0.48 7.97 14.67
N PRO A 13 -0.90 8.42 15.87
CA PRO A 13 -0.12 9.36 16.68
C PRO A 13 1.32 8.91 16.98
N SER A 14 1.56 7.60 17.15
CA SER A 14 2.90 7.05 17.37
C SER A 14 3.86 7.24 16.19
N ARG A 15 3.35 7.62 15.02
CA ARG A 15 4.08 7.85 13.76
C ARG A 15 4.28 9.34 13.42
N ALA A 16 3.85 10.28 14.27
CA ALA A 16 3.88 11.71 13.96
C ALA A 16 5.28 12.19 13.52
N ALA A 17 6.35 11.71 14.15
CA ALA A 17 7.72 12.13 13.81
C ALA A 17 8.17 11.64 12.42
N THR A 18 7.79 10.44 12.00
CA THR A 18 8.09 9.91 10.67
C THR A 18 7.21 10.53 9.61
N LEU A 19 5.92 10.76 9.93
CA LEU A 19 4.98 11.48 9.07
C LEU A 19 5.54 12.85 8.67
N ALA A 20 5.97 13.67 9.63
CA ALA A 20 6.52 15.01 9.38
C ALA A 20 7.71 14.98 8.40
N ARG A 21 8.52 13.91 8.44
CA ARG A 21 9.71 13.76 7.58
C ARG A 21 9.39 13.35 6.13
N MET A 22 8.32 12.58 5.90
CA MET A 22 8.00 12.05 4.57
C MET A 22 6.92 12.84 3.84
N LEU A 23 6.07 13.60 4.58
CA LEU A 23 4.83 14.18 4.08
C LEU A 23 5.04 15.12 2.88
N GLU A 24 5.99 16.05 2.99
CA GLU A 24 6.26 17.02 1.92
C GLU A 24 6.68 16.34 0.62
N GLY A 25 7.61 15.37 0.73
CA GLY A 25 8.10 14.60 -0.41
C GLY A 25 7.02 13.75 -1.09
N ALA A 26 6.08 13.20 -0.31
CA ALA A 26 4.94 12.46 -0.84
C ALA A 26 3.91 13.39 -1.51
N ALA A 27 3.54 14.48 -0.82
CA ALA A 27 2.57 15.45 -1.32
C ALA A 27 3.04 16.16 -2.61
N ALA A 28 4.35 16.42 -2.75
CA ALA A 28 4.93 17.03 -3.95
C ALA A 28 4.67 16.22 -5.22
N GLN A 29 4.54 14.88 -5.12
CA GLN A 29 4.45 13.96 -6.25
C GLN A 29 3.04 13.73 -6.79
N VAL A 30 2.01 14.23 -6.10
CA VAL A 30 0.61 13.95 -6.42
C VAL A 30 -0.21 15.23 -6.55
N GLU A 31 -1.37 15.16 -7.20
CA GLU A 31 -2.32 16.26 -7.28
C GLU A 31 -2.94 16.53 -5.90
N ARG A 32 -3.26 15.45 -5.17
CA ARG A 32 -3.82 15.48 -3.83
C ARG A 32 -3.32 14.27 -3.03
N LEU A 33 -2.96 14.48 -1.77
CA LEU A 33 -2.62 13.44 -0.81
C LEU A 33 -3.71 13.33 0.24
N PHE A 34 -4.44 12.22 0.25
CA PHE A 34 -5.39 11.89 1.31
C PHE A 34 -4.65 11.30 2.50
N VAL A 35 -4.74 11.97 3.66
CA VAL A 35 -4.08 11.57 4.90
C VAL A 35 -5.14 11.11 5.89
N PHE A 36 -5.24 9.79 6.08
CA PHE A 36 -6.17 9.18 7.02
C PHE A 36 -5.53 9.12 8.40
N LEU A 37 -6.11 9.85 9.35
CA LEU A 37 -5.61 10.08 10.69
C LEU A 37 -6.34 9.16 11.67
N ASP A 38 -5.73 7.99 11.95
CA ASP A 38 -6.27 6.98 12.83
C ASP A 38 -5.89 7.28 14.29
N GLY A 39 -6.88 7.51 15.15
CA GLY A 39 -6.67 7.78 16.57
C GLY A 39 -6.11 9.17 16.90
N PHE A 40 -6.07 10.10 15.96
CA PHE A 40 -5.77 11.51 16.23
C PHE A 40 -7.00 12.23 16.74
N ASP A 41 -6.80 13.11 17.74
CA ASP A 41 -7.87 14.00 18.25
C ASP A 41 -8.03 15.26 17.38
N ALA A 42 -6.96 15.66 16.66
CA ALA A 42 -6.95 16.83 15.77
C ALA A 42 -6.00 16.59 14.59
N VAL A 43 -6.18 17.38 13.53
CA VAL A 43 -5.29 17.34 12.36
C VAL A 43 -3.91 17.89 12.75
N PRO A 44 -2.80 17.14 12.54
CA PRO A 44 -1.45 17.64 12.77
C PRO A 44 -1.15 18.90 11.97
N ALA A 45 -0.38 19.82 12.54
CA ALA A 45 -0.11 21.13 11.95
C ALA A 45 0.56 21.02 10.56
N GLU A 46 1.48 20.09 10.38
CA GLU A 46 2.15 19.82 9.11
C GLU A 46 1.21 19.32 8.01
N VAL A 47 0.18 18.55 8.38
CA VAL A 47 -0.86 18.11 7.44
C VAL A 47 -1.77 19.27 7.08
N ALA A 48 -2.19 20.06 8.07
CA ALA A 48 -3.08 21.21 7.88
C ALA A 48 -2.41 22.33 7.05
N ALA A 49 -1.11 22.52 7.19
CA ALA A 49 -0.34 23.53 6.48
C ALA A 49 -0.07 23.21 5.01
N ASN A 50 -0.17 21.93 4.60
CA ASN A 50 0.13 21.54 3.23
C ASN A 50 -1.14 21.56 2.36
N PRO A 51 -1.23 22.48 1.35
CA PRO A 51 -2.45 22.67 0.56
C PRO A 51 -2.82 21.45 -0.32
N LYS A 52 -1.90 20.53 -0.54
CA LYS A 52 -2.17 19.29 -1.27
C LYS A 52 -2.71 18.18 -0.37
N CYS A 53 -2.58 18.30 0.96
CA CYS A 53 -3.09 17.32 1.88
C CYS A 53 -4.59 17.49 2.11
N HIS A 54 -5.30 16.37 2.10
CA HIS A 54 -6.70 16.27 2.49
C HIS A 54 -6.77 15.35 3.71
N ALA A 55 -6.89 15.96 4.89
CA ALA A 55 -6.97 15.24 6.16
C ALA A 55 -8.34 14.58 6.35
N VAL A 56 -8.35 13.32 6.78
CA VAL A 56 -9.54 12.55 7.14
C VAL A 56 -9.36 12.02 8.54
N LEU A 57 -10.02 12.63 9.54
CA LEU A 57 -10.05 12.11 10.91
C LEU A 57 -10.98 10.91 10.99
N LEU A 58 -10.44 9.74 11.35
CA LEU A 58 -11.22 8.50 11.43
C LEU A 58 -11.95 8.34 12.78
N GLY A 59 -11.54 9.06 13.83
CA GLY A 59 -12.01 8.86 15.19
C GLY A 59 -11.46 7.58 15.82
N ARG A 60 -11.69 7.41 17.12
CA ARG A 60 -11.15 6.26 17.89
C ARG A 60 -11.85 4.93 17.59
N ASP A 61 -13.07 4.99 17.07
CA ASP A 61 -13.89 3.80 16.74
C ASP A 61 -13.75 3.34 15.29
N ALA A 62 -12.88 3.98 14.51
CA ALA A 62 -12.68 3.62 13.12
C ALA A 62 -11.99 2.26 13.00
N ALA A 63 -12.75 1.28 12.54
CA ALA A 63 -12.28 -0.10 12.42
C ALA A 63 -11.30 -0.35 11.23
N LEU A 64 -10.98 0.69 10.45
CA LEU A 64 -10.25 0.50 9.19
C LEU A 64 -8.73 0.61 9.33
N HIS A 65 -8.20 1.35 10.30
CA HIS A 65 -6.74 1.55 10.46
C HIS A 65 -6.03 1.85 9.13
N ALA A 66 -4.96 1.13 8.84
CA ALA A 66 -4.20 1.26 7.59
C ALA A 66 -5.05 1.03 6.33
N SER A 67 -6.09 0.21 6.40
CA SER A 67 -7.00 -0.05 5.28
C SER A 67 -7.79 1.17 4.82
N SER A 68 -7.91 2.20 5.67
CA SER A 68 -8.64 3.45 5.36
C SER A 68 -8.11 4.15 4.10
N ARG A 69 -6.83 3.98 3.76
CA ARG A 69 -6.23 4.54 2.53
C ARG A 69 -6.96 4.13 1.24
N PHE A 70 -7.65 2.99 1.25
CA PHE A 70 -8.46 2.53 0.11
C PHE A 70 -9.78 3.30 -0.07
N LEU A 71 -10.13 4.21 0.84
CA LEU A 71 -11.28 5.11 0.67
C LEU A 71 -10.95 6.34 -0.21
N ALA A 72 -9.67 6.63 -0.46
CA ALA A 72 -9.23 7.79 -1.23
C ALA A 72 -9.88 7.91 -2.63
N PRO A 73 -10.05 6.83 -3.42
CA PRO A 73 -10.75 6.90 -4.69
C PRO A 73 -12.16 7.48 -4.59
N GLY A 74 -12.96 7.00 -3.62
CA GLY A 74 -14.32 7.48 -3.39
C GLY A 74 -14.37 8.94 -2.95
N LEU A 75 -13.41 9.39 -2.15
CA LEU A 75 -13.31 10.79 -1.72
C LEU A 75 -12.85 11.73 -2.85
N PHE A 76 -12.05 11.23 -3.79
CA PHE A 76 -11.63 12.00 -4.96
C PHE A 76 -12.76 12.16 -5.98
N GLY A 77 -13.64 11.17 -6.11
CA GLY A 77 -14.90 11.24 -6.86
C GLY A 77 -14.77 11.18 -8.38
N ARG A 78 -13.59 10.86 -8.92
CA ARG A 78 -13.35 10.64 -10.36
C ARG A 78 -12.21 9.64 -10.57
N ASP A 79 -12.08 9.14 -11.80
CA ASP A 79 -11.01 8.22 -12.16
C ASP A 79 -9.62 8.84 -11.95
N ALA A 80 -8.73 8.04 -11.36
CA ALA A 80 -7.38 8.43 -11.00
C ALA A 80 -6.41 7.25 -11.01
N ILE A 81 -5.11 7.55 -11.01
CA ILE A 81 -4.09 6.63 -10.54
C ILE A 81 -3.84 6.94 -9.05
N VAL A 82 -3.98 5.92 -8.21
CA VAL A 82 -3.74 6.03 -6.77
C VAL A 82 -2.36 5.49 -6.48
N CYS A 83 -1.53 6.27 -5.80
CA CYS A 83 -0.26 5.84 -5.20
C CYS A 83 -0.39 5.80 -3.69
N HIS A 84 -0.06 4.67 -3.08
CA HIS A 84 -0.02 4.56 -1.64
C HIS A 84 1.35 4.90 -1.09
N PHE A 85 1.34 5.45 0.12
CA PHE A 85 2.50 5.80 0.92
C PHE A 85 2.34 5.25 2.33
N ASP A 86 3.46 4.80 2.94
CA ASP A 86 3.56 4.50 4.37
C ASP A 86 4.28 5.65 5.09
N ASP A 87 3.93 5.89 6.33
CA ASP A 87 4.42 6.99 7.14
C ASP A 87 5.86 6.81 7.68
N ASP A 88 6.47 5.65 7.43
CA ASP A 88 7.82 5.28 7.85
C ASP A 88 8.80 5.04 6.68
N ILE A 89 8.44 5.47 5.46
CA ILE A 89 9.26 5.33 4.25
C ILE A 89 9.53 6.69 3.62
N LEU A 90 10.80 6.96 3.25
CA LEU A 90 11.16 8.04 2.34
C LEU A 90 11.07 7.56 0.90
N TYR A 91 10.27 8.29 0.13
CA TYR A 91 10.04 8.04 -1.29
C TYR A 91 10.85 9.02 -2.14
N PRO A 92 11.60 8.55 -3.15
CA PRO A 92 12.33 9.44 -4.04
C PRO A 92 11.35 10.30 -4.87
N PRO A 93 11.78 11.45 -5.38
CA PRO A 93 10.90 12.39 -6.09
C PRO A 93 10.22 11.83 -7.35
N ASP A 94 10.72 10.72 -7.88
CA ASP A 94 10.19 10.05 -9.07
C ASP A 94 9.28 8.85 -8.77
N TYR A 95 9.04 8.53 -7.49
CA TYR A 95 8.32 7.31 -7.08
C TYR A 95 6.93 7.20 -7.73
N ALA A 96 6.05 8.16 -7.51
CA ALA A 96 4.68 8.10 -7.99
C ALA A 96 4.62 8.13 -9.53
N ARG A 97 5.45 8.97 -10.18
CA ARG A 97 5.56 9.04 -11.64
C ARG A 97 6.07 7.73 -12.24
N ARG A 98 7.05 7.09 -11.60
CA ARG A 98 7.61 5.82 -12.05
C ARG A 98 6.60 4.69 -11.94
N LEU A 99 5.85 4.60 -10.84
CA LEU A 99 4.77 3.62 -10.70
C LEU A 99 3.66 3.85 -11.73
N ALA A 100 3.25 5.11 -11.96
CA ALA A 100 2.25 5.45 -12.96
C ALA A 100 2.71 5.05 -14.38
N ALA A 101 3.97 5.27 -14.74
CA ALA A 101 4.53 4.87 -16.02
C ALA A 101 4.54 3.33 -16.18
N ARG A 102 4.88 2.59 -15.11
CA ARG A 102 4.82 1.11 -15.14
C ARG A 102 3.40 0.60 -15.24
N LEU A 103 2.46 1.20 -14.51
CA LEU A 103 1.03 0.89 -14.63
C LEU A 103 0.52 1.12 -16.06
N ALA A 104 0.90 2.24 -16.68
CA ALA A 104 0.55 2.53 -18.08
C ALA A 104 1.10 1.48 -19.05
N ALA A 105 2.32 0.97 -18.83
CA ALA A 105 2.91 -0.12 -19.63
C ALA A 105 2.11 -1.43 -19.54
N HIS A 106 1.34 -1.63 -18.46
CA HIS A 106 0.37 -2.73 -18.31
C HIS A 106 -1.05 -2.34 -18.75
N GLY A 107 -1.20 -1.27 -19.54
CA GLY A 107 -2.51 -0.80 -20.02
C GLY A 107 -3.47 -0.32 -18.91
N GLY A 108 -2.94 0.06 -17.75
CA GLY A 108 -3.73 0.41 -16.57
C GLY A 108 -4.38 -0.79 -15.84
N ARG A 109 -4.12 -2.02 -16.29
CA ARG A 109 -4.75 -3.25 -15.81
C ARG A 109 -3.76 -4.12 -15.03
N ALA A 110 -3.18 -3.54 -13.99
CA ALA A 110 -2.29 -4.19 -13.03
C ALA A 110 -2.37 -3.48 -11.68
N ILE A 111 -1.81 -4.09 -10.65
CA ILE A 111 -1.37 -3.39 -9.45
C ILE A 111 0.16 -3.48 -9.45
N VAL A 112 0.83 -2.35 -9.51
CA VAL A 112 2.29 -2.27 -9.48
C VAL A 112 2.77 -1.81 -8.13
N GLY A 113 3.94 -2.26 -7.68
CA GLY A 113 4.44 -1.88 -6.36
C GLY A 113 5.93 -2.16 -6.19
N VAL A 114 6.46 -1.85 -5.02
CA VAL A 114 7.90 -1.96 -4.74
C VAL A 114 8.22 -3.09 -3.77
N HIS A 115 7.44 -3.20 -2.69
CA HIS A 115 7.55 -4.29 -1.72
C HIS A 115 6.59 -5.43 -2.10
N GLY A 116 7.01 -6.68 -1.91
CA GLY A 116 6.12 -7.79 -2.23
C GLY A 116 6.64 -9.14 -1.75
N GLY A 117 5.99 -10.20 -2.20
CA GLY A 117 6.40 -11.55 -1.85
C GLY A 117 5.85 -12.63 -2.76
N LEU A 118 6.61 -13.71 -2.80
CA LEU A 118 6.24 -14.97 -3.44
C LEU A 118 6.05 -16.02 -2.36
N PHE A 119 4.96 -16.74 -2.40
CA PHE A 119 4.74 -17.89 -1.54
C PHE A 119 5.30 -19.15 -2.21
N THR A 120 6.02 -19.94 -1.43
CA THR A 120 6.70 -21.16 -1.88
C THR A 120 6.10 -22.38 -1.17
N PRO A 121 6.07 -23.55 -1.81
CA PRO A 121 5.61 -24.77 -1.14
C PRO A 121 6.35 -25.00 0.19
N PRO A 122 5.70 -25.60 1.18
CA PRO A 122 4.38 -26.25 1.14
C PRO A 122 3.14 -25.34 1.32
N HIS A 123 3.28 -24.01 1.43
CA HIS A 123 2.20 -23.04 1.62
C HIS A 123 1.41 -23.24 2.94
N GLU A 124 2.09 -23.64 3.99
CA GLU A 124 1.47 -23.90 5.30
C GLU A 124 1.52 -22.66 6.21
N ARG A 125 2.67 -21.95 6.20
CA ARG A 125 2.95 -20.83 7.12
C ARG A 125 3.37 -19.60 6.35
N TYR A 126 2.62 -18.51 6.54
CA TYR A 126 2.83 -17.24 5.84
C TYR A 126 4.25 -16.68 6.00
N VAL A 127 4.78 -16.69 7.23
CA VAL A 127 6.11 -16.13 7.52
C VAL A 127 7.21 -17.03 6.95
N ARG A 128 7.09 -18.36 7.16
CA ARG A 128 8.11 -19.34 6.76
C ARG A 128 8.17 -19.53 5.24
N ASP A 129 7.02 -19.60 4.60
CA ASP A 129 6.89 -20.01 3.19
C ASP A 129 6.80 -18.77 2.26
N ARG A 130 7.35 -17.63 2.69
CA ARG A 130 7.38 -16.39 1.93
C ARG A 130 8.79 -15.97 1.58
N ARG A 131 9.10 -15.86 0.30
CA ARG A 131 10.26 -15.14 -0.21
C ARG A 131 9.89 -13.68 -0.43
N THR A 132 10.50 -12.79 0.33
CA THR A 132 10.20 -11.35 0.29
C THR A 132 11.01 -10.64 -0.78
N VAL A 133 10.35 -9.81 -1.57
CA VAL A 133 10.94 -8.79 -2.44
C VAL A 133 10.96 -7.48 -1.65
N ARG A 134 12.08 -7.21 -0.97
CA ARG A 134 12.17 -6.07 -0.04
C ARG A 134 12.31 -4.76 -0.81
N PHE A 135 11.63 -3.72 -0.38
CA PHE A 135 11.66 -2.40 -1.05
C PHE A 135 13.04 -1.72 -1.02
N VAL A 136 13.88 -2.06 -0.04
CA VAL A 136 15.25 -1.54 0.08
C VAL A 136 16.25 -2.20 -0.86
N ASP A 137 15.93 -3.40 -1.38
CA ASP A 137 16.83 -4.17 -2.23
C ASP A 137 16.62 -3.82 -3.71
N ALA A 138 17.67 -4.00 -4.51
CA ALA A 138 17.56 -3.90 -5.95
C ALA A 138 16.64 -4.99 -6.52
N LEU A 139 15.94 -4.67 -7.58
CA LEU A 139 15.24 -5.61 -8.46
C LEU A 139 15.56 -5.20 -9.90
N GLU A 140 16.38 -5.99 -10.60
CA GLU A 140 16.87 -5.64 -11.94
C GLU A 140 15.77 -5.62 -13.00
N ARG A 141 14.77 -6.49 -12.86
CA ARG A 141 13.64 -6.61 -13.77
C ARG A 141 12.35 -6.66 -12.97
N GLU A 142 11.27 -6.09 -13.52
CA GLU A 142 9.96 -6.28 -12.91
C GLU A 142 9.61 -7.77 -12.84
N SER A 143 8.91 -8.14 -11.79
CA SER A 143 8.59 -9.55 -11.51
C SER A 143 7.15 -9.68 -11.01
N PRO A 144 6.40 -10.65 -11.51
CA PRO A 144 5.12 -10.99 -10.90
C PRO A 144 5.34 -11.49 -9.47
N VAL A 145 4.42 -11.14 -8.58
CA VAL A 145 4.43 -11.54 -7.17
C VAL A 145 3.06 -12.05 -6.74
N HIS A 146 3.02 -12.78 -5.64
CA HIS A 146 1.74 -13.28 -5.09
C HIS A 146 1.06 -12.21 -4.21
N VAL A 147 1.83 -11.29 -3.63
CA VAL A 147 1.35 -10.24 -2.75
C VAL A 147 2.24 -9.01 -2.89
N LEU A 148 1.63 -7.82 -2.79
CA LEU A 148 2.34 -6.54 -2.70
C LEU A 148 2.07 -5.90 -1.33
N GLY A 149 3.10 -5.26 -0.78
CA GLY A 149 2.97 -4.42 0.42
C GLY A 149 2.22 -3.14 0.10
N THR A 150 1.07 -2.95 0.72
CA THR A 150 0.10 -1.92 0.33
C THR A 150 0.57 -0.48 0.53
N GLY A 151 1.62 -0.24 1.31
CA GLY A 151 2.25 1.08 1.43
C GLY A 151 3.13 1.50 0.25
N THR A 152 3.32 0.62 -0.75
CA THR A 152 4.22 0.87 -1.88
C THR A 152 3.59 0.53 -3.23
N ILE A 153 2.28 0.63 -3.37
CA ILE A 153 1.55 0.24 -4.59
C ILE A 153 0.99 1.44 -5.36
N ALA A 154 0.73 1.19 -6.65
CA ALA A 154 -0.13 2.06 -7.46
C ALA A 154 -1.08 1.22 -8.32
N PHE A 155 -2.28 1.78 -8.57
CA PHE A 155 -3.33 1.18 -9.37
C PHE A 155 -4.23 2.24 -9.99
N ALA A 156 -4.94 1.90 -11.07
CA ALA A 156 -5.98 2.74 -11.64
C ALA A 156 -7.34 2.42 -11.02
N THR A 157 -8.10 3.43 -10.62
CA THR A 157 -9.42 3.26 -9.98
C THR A 157 -10.43 2.55 -10.87
N ALA A 158 -10.36 2.76 -12.18
CA ALA A 158 -11.21 2.07 -13.14
C ALA A 158 -10.97 0.56 -13.21
N ALA A 159 -9.78 0.08 -12.83
CA ALA A 159 -9.44 -1.35 -12.84
C ALA A 159 -9.53 -1.99 -11.46
N PHE A 160 -9.30 -1.21 -10.39
CA PHE A 160 -9.22 -1.72 -9.03
C PHE A 160 -9.79 -0.72 -8.03
N ALA A 161 -10.91 -1.06 -7.40
CA ALA A 161 -11.60 -0.25 -6.39
C ALA A 161 -12.14 -1.14 -5.26
N PRO A 162 -11.28 -1.67 -4.38
CA PRO A 162 -11.72 -2.51 -3.29
C PRO A 162 -12.43 -1.68 -2.22
N ASP A 163 -13.43 -2.27 -1.57
CA ASP A 163 -14.05 -1.69 -0.37
C ASP A 163 -13.43 -2.29 0.90
N PRO A 164 -12.58 -1.55 1.63
CA PRO A 164 -11.92 -2.05 2.83
C PRO A 164 -12.89 -2.37 3.97
N ARG A 165 -14.12 -1.85 3.95
CA ARG A 165 -15.15 -2.12 4.96
C ARG A 165 -15.63 -3.58 4.93
N THR A 166 -15.40 -4.27 3.81
CA THR A 166 -15.73 -5.70 3.65
C THR A 166 -14.63 -6.63 4.18
N TRP A 167 -13.48 -6.10 4.59
CA TRP A 167 -12.34 -6.88 5.05
C TRP A 167 -12.51 -7.33 6.50
N ARG A 168 -12.47 -8.63 6.70
CA ARG A 168 -12.80 -9.26 7.99
C ARG A 168 -11.69 -9.11 9.04
N HIS A 169 -10.43 -9.10 8.61
CA HIS A 169 -9.28 -9.06 9.50
C HIS A 169 -8.46 -7.80 9.27
N ARG A 170 -8.15 -7.09 10.37
CA ARG A 170 -7.33 -5.88 10.34
C ARG A 170 -5.87 -6.20 10.05
N GLY A 171 -5.16 -5.29 9.37
CA GLY A 171 -3.75 -5.43 9.07
C GLY A 171 -3.41 -6.55 8.08
N MET A 172 -4.41 -7.02 7.31
CA MET A 172 -4.26 -8.05 6.28
C MET A 172 -4.42 -7.47 4.87
N ASP A 173 -4.22 -6.17 4.72
CA ASP A 173 -4.46 -5.41 3.50
C ASP A 173 -3.80 -6.04 2.28
N ASP A 174 -2.53 -6.44 2.43
CA ASP A 174 -1.73 -7.07 1.37
C ASP A 174 -2.42 -8.31 0.79
N LEU A 175 -2.96 -9.16 1.67
CA LEU A 175 -3.63 -10.40 1.28
C LEU A 175 -5.03 -10.16 0.70
N TYR A 176 -5.77 -9.17 1.22
CA TYR A 176 -7.05 -8.79 0.65
C TYR A 176 -6.89 -8.17 -0.74
N VAL A 177 -5.89 -7.28 -0.92
CA VAL A 177 -5.54 -6.75 -2.24
C VAL A 177 -5.18 -7.88 -3.20
N ALA A 178 -4.37 -8.84 -2.77
CA ALA A 178 -4.02 -10.00 -3.59
C ALA A 178 -5.25 -10.84 -3.99
N ALA A 179 -6.18 -11.08 -3.06
CA ALA A 179 -7.41 -11.80 -3.34
C ALA A 179 -8.31 -11.07 -4.35
N HIS A 180 -8.49 -9.75 -4.17
CA HIS A 180 -9.26 -8.93 -5.10
C HIS A 180 -8.62 -8.87 -6.49
N ALA A 181 -7.30 -8.67 -6.56
CA ALA A 181 -6.56 -8.64 -7.81
C ALA A 181 -6.71 -9.94 -8.59
N ARG A 182 -6.55 -11.10 -7.92
CA ARG A 182 -6.73 -12.42 -8.57
C ARG A 182 -8.13 -12.62 -9.12
N ARG A 183 -9.17 -12.27 -8.36
CA ARG A 183 -10.56 -12.36 -8.82
C ARG A 183 -10.84 -11.48 -10.04
N ALA A 184 -10.18 -10.31 -10.10
CA ALA A 184 -10.31 -9.36 -11.20
C ALA A 184 -9.37 -9.66 -12.39
N GLY A 185 -8.57 -10.72 -12.33
CA GLY A 185 -7.57 -11.03 -13.34
C GLY A 185 -6.46 -9.97 -13.48
N LEU A 186 -6.16 -9.23 -12.40
CA LEU A 186 -5.14 -8.19 -12.38
C LEU A 186 -3.81 -8.76 -11.88
N PRO A 187 -2.72 -8.65 -12.64
CA PRO A 187 -1.40 -9.04 -12.18
C PRO A 187 -0.91 -8.12 -11.06
N LEU A 188 -0.22 -8.70 -10.09
CA LEU A 188 0.55 -8.00 -9.07
C LEU A 188 2.02 -8.00 -9.51
N VAL A 189 2.60 -6.81 -9.69
CA VAL A 189 3.94 -6.68 -10.29
C VAL A 189 4.84 -5.84 -9.39
N ALA A 190 5.96 -6.44 -8.94
CA ALA A 190 7.04 -5.72 -8.30
C ALA A 190 7.89 -5.02 -9.36
N VAL A 191 8.04 -3.69 -9.27
CA VAL A 191 8.75 -2.89 -10.29
C VAL A 191 10.27 -2.96 -10.12
N ALA A 192 10.99 -2.93 -11.24
CA ALA A 192 12.45 -2.85 -11.26
C ALA A 192 12.97 -1.55 -10.62
N ARG A 193 14.05 -1.63 -9.82
CA ARG A 193 14.63 -0.50 -9.10
C ARG A 193 16.06 -0.76 -8.63
N PRO A 194 16.87 0.28 -8.40
CA PRO A 194 18.15 0.14 -7.71
C PRO A 194 17.95 -0.15 -6.21
N ALA A 195 18.98 -0.64 -5.54
CA ALA A 195 19.00 -0.72 -4.09
C ALA A 195 18.91 0.68 -3.47
N GLY A 196 18.22 0.81 -2.34
CA GLY A 196 18.08 2.08 -1.62
C GLY A 196 17.21 3.12 -2.34
N TRP A 197 16.44 2.73 -3.38
CA TRP A 197 15.52 3.65 -4.05
C TRP A 197 14.43 4.16 -3.10
N LEU A 198 13.90 3.30 -2.23
CA LEU A 198 13.11 3.66 -1.07
C LEU A 198 13.94 3.46 0.19
N THR A 199 13.81 4.36 1.17
CA THR A 199 14.58 4.28 2.43
C THR A 199 13.63 4.22 3.62
N ARG A 200 13.88 3.27 4.54
CA ARG A 200 13.14 3.21 5.78
C ARG A 200 13.55 4.35 6.71
N LEU A 201 12.57 5.03 7.32
CA LEU A 201 12.84 6.13 8.25
C LEU A 201 13.25 5.65 9.64
N ASP A 202 12.54 4.67 10.18
CA ASP A 202 12.82 4.10 11.50
C ASP A 202 12.75 2.58 11.47
N GLY A 203 13.80 1.94 11.97
CA GLY A 203 13.97 0.49 11.83
C GLY A 203 13.15 -0.36 12.80
N ASP A 204 12.69 0.19 13.92
CA ASP A 204 12.17 -0.60 15.02
C ASP A 204 10.93 -0.01 15.68
N GLN A 205 9.81 -0.18 15.01
CA GLN A 205 8.50 0.25 15.49
C GLN A 205 7.89 -0.86 16.36
N PRO A 206 7.69 -0.66 17.69
CA PRO A 206 7.22 -1.70 18.60
C PRO A 206 5.80 -2.19 18.29
N ASP A 207 4.97 -1.33 17.69
CA ASP A 207 3.58 -1.55 17.29
C ASP A 207 3.42 -2.00 15.82
N SER A 208 4.51 -2.44 15.17
CA SER A 208 4.44 -2.87 13.78
C SER A 208 3.64 -4.18 13.62
N ILE A 209 2.76 -4.21 12.62
CA ILE A 209 1.96 -5.39 12.23
C ILE A 209 2.89 -6.59 11.95
N TRP A 210 4.05 -6.37 11.35
CA TRP A 210 5.02 -7.43 11.06
C TRP A 210 5.57 -8.12 12.31
N ARG A 211 5.78 -7.38 13.41
CA ARG A 211 6.18 -7.99 14.69
C ARG A 211 5.09 -8.89 15.27
N ALA A 212 3.84 -8.47 15.20
CA ALA A 212 2.71 -9.30 15.61
C ALA A 212 2.58 -10.56 14.74
N THR A 213 2.69 -10.41 13.41
CA THR A 213 2.65 -11.52 12.45
C THR A 213 3.75 -12.56 12.69
N LYS A 214 4.96 -12.15 13.06
CA LYS A 214 6.04 -13.11 13.39
C LYS A 214 5.76 -13.95 14.62
N ARG A 215 4.93 -13.47 15.54
CA ARG A 215 4.53 -14.22 16.74
C ARG A 215 3.38 -15.19 16.48
N ASP A 216 2.43 -14.77 15.66
CA ASP A 216 1.27 -15.58 15.26
C ASP A 216 0.84 -15.21 13.84
N ASP A 217 1.06 -16.12 12.89
CA ASP A 217 0.71 -15.95 11.47
C ASP A 217 -0.45 -16.85 11.01
N ARG A 218 -1.30 -17.35 11.94
CA ARG A 218 -2.39 -18.25 11.60
C ARG A 218 -3.39 -17.64 10.62
N VAL A 219 -3.84 -16.41 10.90
CA VAL A 219 -4.78 -15.70 10.03
C VAL A 219 -4.15 -15.40 8.67
N GLN A 220 -2.90 -14.95 8.65
CA GLN A 220 -2.17 -14.70 7.42
C GLN A 220 -1.97 -16.00 6.61
N SER A 221 -1.70 -17.12 7.29
CA SER A 221 -1.53 -18.43 6.64
C SER A 221 -2.83 -18.93 6.01
N GLU A 222 -3.96 -18.73 6.68
CA GLU A 222 -5.28 -19.04 6.14
C GLU A 222 -5.60 -18.20 4.91
N LEU A 223 -5.42 -16.87 5.00
CA LEU A 223 -5.64 -15.95 3.88
C LEU A 223 -4.66 -16.20 2.72
N MET A 224 -3.41 -16.55 3.00
CA MET A 224 -2.44 -16.94 1.96
C MET A 224 -2.94 -18.14 1.16
N ARG A 225 -3.35 -19.21 1.85
CA ARG A 225 -3.91 -20.41 1.17
C ARG A 225 -5.16 -20.06 0.36
N TYR A 226 -6.03 -19.23 0.93
CA TYR A 226 -7.19 -18.72 0.20
C TYR A 226 -6.78 -17.94 -1.06
N VAL A 227 -5.86 -16.98 -0.98
CA VAL A 227 -5.34 -16.27 -2.15
C VAL A 227 -4.80 -17.21 -3.21
N LEU A 228 -4.03 -18.24 -2.80
CA LEU A 228 -3.44 -19.21 -3.73
C LEU A 228 -4.48 -20.15 -4.37
N SER A 229 -5.60 -20.41 -3.69
CA SER A 229 -6.70 -21.23 -4.23
C SER A 229 -7.57 -20.49 -5.26
N LEU A 230 -7.51 -19.14 -5.29
CA LEU A 230 -8.27 -18.37 -6.27
C LEU A 230 -7.63 -18.54 -7.66
N HIS A 231 -8.43 -19.00 -8.60
CA HIS A 231 -8.07 -18.99 -10.01
C HIS A 231 -8.23 -17.55 -10.55
N ALA A 232 -7.38 -17.16 -11.49
CA ALA A 232 -7.65 -15.93 -12.24
C ALA A 232 -9.03 -16.08 -12.90
N GLY A 233 -9.90 -15.10 -12.70
CA GLY A 233 -11.18 -15.06 -13.40
C GLY A 233 -10.96 -15.13 -14.92
N PRO A 234 -11.94 -15.55 -15.66
CA PRO A 234 -11.85 -15.67 -17.12
C PRO A 234 -11.51 -14.36 -17.80
#